data_48b3ef2cf7bf1ad8e7dafce95551c636
#
_entry.id   48b3ef2cf7bf1ad8e7dafce95551c636
#
_cell.length_a   1.000
_cell.length_b   1.000
_cell.length_c   1.000
_cell.angle_alpha   90.00
_cell.angle_beta   90.00
_cell.angle_gamma   90.00
#
_symmetry.space_group_name_H-M   'P 1'
#
loop_
_entity.id
_entity.type
_entity.pdbx_description
1 polymer ?
#
loop_
_entity_poly.entity_id
_entity_poly.type
_entity_poly.pdbx_seq_one_letter_code
_entity_poly.pdbx_strand_id
1 'polypeptide(L)'
;MNRFRLYTLLATLLTGLMAGTFTASPARAGEVIDRIVATVNGRIILQSDWDEALCYEALLSGRALSFFSDEDRRAVLDRLIDQELLAEQMKSASFKHASEEDAAAEIAEARKLHPEAATAEAWQGLLARYGITDKALANHVEQQLDLMRLVDAHLRPAVQIDSKSIEAYYRDKFVPQLRQSGSGDVPLADVSGQIREILTQEKVSELMASWLQSLRAESKVTLPSISESPDQGVQTR
;
A
#
# COMPACT_ATOMS: atom_id res chain seq x y z
N MET A 1 -61.65 -50.11 -35.36
CA MET A 1 -62.29 -49.38 -34.23
C MET A 1 -61.52 -49.72 -32.97
N ASN A 2 -60.66 -48.86 -32.47
CA ASN A 2 -60.07 -48.86 -31.11
C ASN A 2 -58.67 -48.19 -30.97
N ARG A 3 -58.22 -47.50 -32.02
CA ARG A 3 -56.91 -46.80 -31.90
C ARG A 3 -57.09 -45.29 -31.63
N PHE A 4 -58.24 -44.73 -31.81
CA PHE A 4 -58.52 -43.28 -31.62
C PHE A 4 -58.93 -42.93 -30.19
N ARG A 5 -59.34 -43.89 -29.37
CA ARG A 5 -59.75 -43.62 -27.96
C ARG A 5 -58.59 -43.63 -26.98
N LEU A 6 -57.43 -44.11 -27.38
CA LEU A 6 -56.26 -44.20 -26.48
C LEU A 6 -55.45 -42.87 -26.48
N TYR A 7 -55.55 -42.09 -27.53
CA TYR A 7 -54.79 -40.79 -27.63
C TYR A 7 -55.53 -39.63 -26.95
N THR A 8 -56.84 -39.74 -26.74
CA THR A 8 -57.61 -38.69 -26.04
C THR A 8 -57.52 -38.75 -24.54
N LEU A 9 -57.16 -39.90 -23.93
CA LEU A 9 -56.94 -40.04 -22.49
C LEU A 9 -55.49 -39.68 -22.07
N LEU A 10 -54.55 -39.70 -23.00
CA LEU A 10 -53.16 -39.34 -22.72
C LEU A 10 -52.89 -37.81 -22.83
N ALA A 11 -53.79 -37.09 -23.53
CA ALA A 11 -53.69 -35.66 -23.74
C ALA A 11 -54.22 -34.82 -22.57
N THR A 12 -55.05 -35.40 -21.69
CA THR A 12 -55.61 -34.68 -20.52
C THR A 12 -54.82 -34.83 -19.24
N LEU A 13 -53.75 -35.68 -19.20
CA LEU A 13 -52.89 -35.84 -18.02
C LEU A 13 -51.60 -34.99 -18.09
N LEU A 14 -51.34 -34.27 -19.18
CA LEU A 14 -50.11 -33.52 -19.36
C LEU A 14 -50.28 -32.00 -19.20
N THR A 15 -51.45 -31.51 -18.80
CA THR A 15 -51.73 -30.07 -18.62
C THR A 15 -51.80 -29.59 -17.18
N GLY A 16 -51.37 -30.41 -16.21
CA GLY A 16 -51.48 -30.11 -14.78
C GLY A 16 -50.16 -29.76 -14.07
N LEU A 17 -49.00 -29.68 -14.76
CA LEU A 17 -47.73 -29.56 -14.07
C LEU A 17 -46.82 -28.45 -14.69
N MET A 18 -47.33 -27.23 -14.81
CA MET A 18 -46.54 -26.08 -15.17
C MET A 18 -47.11 -24.79 -14.55
N ALA A 19 -47.07 -24.67 -13.25
CA ALA A 19 -47.23 -23.37 -12.58
C ALA A 19 -46.48 -23.34 -11.24
N GLY A 20 -45.22 -23.76 -11.24
CA GLY A 20 -44.25 -23.40 -10.21
C GLY A 20 -43.40 -22.25 -10.74
N THR A 21 -43.94 -21.03 -10.72
CA THR A 21 -43.13 -19.85 -10.93
C THR A 21 -42.18 -19.74 -9.75
N PHE A 22 -40.95 -20.26 -9.92
CA PHE A 22 -39.82 -19.86 -9.12
C PHE A 22 -39.62 -18.36 -9.35
N THR A 23 -40.20 -17.51 -8.54
CA THR A 23 -39.77 -16.14 -8.39
C THR A 23 -38.42 -16.20 -7.70
N ALA A 24 -37.34 -16.33 -8.52
CA ALA A 24 -36.01 -16.00 -8.08
C ALA A 24 -36.06 -14.51 -7.71
N SER A 25 -36.20 -14.24 -6.41
CA SER A 25 -35.91 -12.89 -5.91
C SER A 25 -34.51 -12.53 -6.38
N PRO A 26 -34.32 -11.42 -7.10
CA PRO A 26 -32.98 -10.96 -7.36
C PRO A 26 -32.33 -10.76 -5.99
N ALA A 27 -31.30 -11.54 -5.69
CA ALA A 27 -30.41 -11.24 -4.59
C ALA A 27 -29.94 -9.81 -4.89
N ARG A 28 -30.46 -8.83 -4.15
CA ARG A 28 -29.84 -7.52 -4.10
C ARG A 28 -28.44 -7.79 -3.59
N ALA A 29 -27.47 -7.77 -4.52
CA ALA A 29 -26.08 -7.51 -4.15
C ALA A 29 -26.15 -6.22 -3.33
N GLY A 30 -25.96 -6.32 -2.03
CA GLY A 30 -25.92 -5.13 -1.16
C GLY A 30 -24.88 -4.21 -1.81
N GLU A 31 -25.28 -2.98 -2.09
CA GLU A 31 -24.38 -1.95 -2.55
C GLU A 31 -23.29 -1.87 -1.46
N VAL A 32 -22.08 -2.30 -1.78
CA VAL A 32 -20.95 -2.21 -0.86
C VAL A 32 -20.62 -0.72 -0.81
N ILE A 33 -21.20 -0.04 0.18
CA ILE A 33 -20.86 1.35 0.47
C ILE A 33 -19.47 1.34 1.07
N ASP A 34 -18.49 1.87 0.32
CA ASP A 34 -17.12 1.97 0.80
C ASP A 34 -17.07 2.93 2.00
N ARG A 35 -16.34 2.53 3.03
CA ARG A 35 -16.32 3.26 4.30
C ARG A 35 -15.21 4.31 4.29
N ILE A 36 -15.52 5.52 4.75
CA ILE A 36 -14.51 6.54 5.01
C ILE A 36 -13.69 6.13 6.23
N VAL A 37 -12.36 6.00 6.08
CA VAL A 37 -11.43 5.68 7.18
C VAL A 37 -10.63 6.88 7.65
N ALA A 38 -10.43 7.89 6.80
CA ALA A 38 -9.85 9.16 7.18
C ALA A 38 -10.29 10.28 6.23
N THR A 39 -10.17 11.54 6.68
CA THR A 39 -10.21 12.70 5.79
C THR A 39 -9.03 13.61 6.08
N VAL A 40 -8.39 14.14 5.03
CA VAL A 40 -7.23 15.03 5.10
C VAL A 40 -7.53 16.28 4.29
N ASN A 41 -7.71 17.43 4.92
CA ASN A 41 -8.06 18.70 4.26
C ASN A 41 -9.26 18.59 3.30
N GLY A 42 -10.25 17.73 3.63
CA GLY A 42 -11.42 17.47 2.81
C GLY A 42 -11.24 16.38 1.75
N ARG A 43 -10.05 15.82 1.54
CA ARG A 43 -9.84 14.61 0.78
C ARG A 43 -10.24 13.40 1.61
N ILE A 44 -10.93 12.47 0.98
CA ILE A 44 -11.45 11.27 1.64
C ILE A 44 -10.50 10.12 1.36
N ILE A 45 -10.15 9.36 2.38
CA ILE A 45 -9.48 8.07 2.29
C ILE A 45 -10.52 7.00 2.62
N LEU A 46 -10.73 6.09 1.68
CA LEU A 46 -11.70 5.01 1.80
C LEU A 46 -11.07 3.73 2.36
N GLN A 47 -11.90 2.81 2.80
CA GLN A 47 -11.45 1.49 3.24
C GLN A 47 -10.76 0.74 2.09
N SER A 48 -11.29 0.87 0.86
CA SER A 48 -10.66 0.28 -0.33
C SER A 48 -9.26 0.82 -0.59
N ASP A 49 -9.03 2.13 -0.39
CA ASP A 49 -7.70 2.74 -0.54
C ASP A 49 -6.71 2.16 0.48
N TRP A 50 -7.19 1.98 1.72
CA TRP A 50 -6.38 1.38 2.78
C TRP A 50 -6.08 -0.09 2.53
N ASP A 51 -7.07 -0.88 2.08
CA ASP A 51 -6.89 -2.30 1.75
C ASP A 51 -5.94 -2.45 0.54
N GLU A 52 -6.04 -1.58 -0.45
CA GLU A 52 -5.12 -1.54 -1.59
C GLU A 52 -3.69 -1.19 -1.15
N ALA A 53 -3.52 -0.19 -0.30
CA ALA A 53 -2.21 0.17 0.26
C ALA A 53 -1.57 -0.99 1.05
N LEU A 54 -2.36 -1.75 1.80
CA LEU A 54 -1.89 -2.96 2.47
C LEU A 54 -1.42 -4.03 1.48
N CYS A 55 -2.10 -4.18 0.34
CA CYS A 55 -1.68 -5.10 -0.71
C CYS A 55 -0.35 -4.68 -1.34
N TYR A 56 -0.14 -3.39 -1.62
CA TYR A 56 1.15 -2.88 -2.10
C TYR A 56 2.26 -3.06 -1.06
N GLU A 57 2.01 -2.73 0.20
CA GLU A 57 2.98 -2.93 1.28
C GLU A 57 3.39 -4.39 1.41
N ALA A 58 2.43 -5.32 1.37
CA ALA A 58 2.68 -6.74 1.44
C ALA A 58 3.53 -7.22 0.25
N LEU A 59 3.19 -6.78 -0.96
CA LEU A 59 3.91 -7.12 -2.18
C LEU A 59 5.34 -6.56 -2.15
N LEU A 60 5.51 -5.27 -1.84
CA LEU A 60 6.81 -4.60 -1.91
C LEU A 60 7.76 -5.02 -0.78
N SER A 61 7.22 -5.41 0.39
CA SER A 61 8.02 -5.90 1.52
C SER A 61 8.30 -7.41 1.49
N GLY A 62 7.67 -8.17 0.58
CA GLY A 62 7.73 -9.63 0.57
C GLY A 62 7.03 -10.30 1.76
N ARG A 63 6.18 -9.57 2.47
CA ARG A 63 5.50 -9.99 3.70
C ARG A 63 4.04 -10.28 3.43
N ALA A 64 3.57 -11.50 3.70
CA ALA A 64 2.17 -11.85 3.46
C ALA A 64 1.22 -11.04 4.35
N LEU A 65 0.03 -10.66 3.82
CA LEU A 65 -0.99 -9.88 4.53
C LEU A 65 -1.43 -10.50 5.87
N SER A 66 -1.39 -11.84 5.99
CA SER A 66 -1.73 -12.56 7.22
C SER A 66 -0.78 -12.29 8.40
N PHE A 67 0.41 -11.74 8.13
CA PHE A 67 1.39 -11.36 9.15
C PHE A 67 1.30 -9.89 9.57
N PHE A 68 0.36 -9.13 9.00
CA PHE A 68 0.14 -7.74 9.40
C PHE A 68 -0.72 -7.70 10.65
N SER A 69 -0.15 -7.21 11.75
CA SER A 69 -0.88 -6.91 12.98
C SER A 69 -1.80 -5.69 12.79
N ASP A 70 -2.68 -5.44 13.75
CA ASP A 70 -3.51 -4.23 13.76
C ASP A 70 -2.66 -2.95 13.82
N GLU A 71 -1.49 -3.02 14.48
CA GLU A 71 -0.53 -1.92 14.53
C GLU A 71 0.10 -1.67 13.16
N ASP A 72 0.54 -2.72 12.45
CA ASP A 72 1.04 -2.62 11.08
C ASP A 72 -0.01 -1.99 10.16
N ARG A 73 -1.27 -2.44 10.27
CA ARG A 73 -2.38 -1.90 9.48
C ARG A 73 -2.61 -0.42 9.75
N ARG A 74 -2.61 -0.01 11.01
CA ARG A 74 -2.73 1.41 11.39
C ARG A 74 -1.55 2.23 10.84
N ALA A 75 -0.33 1.69 10.92
CA ALA A 75 0.84 2.36 10.35
C ALA A 75 0.73 2.58 8.82
N VAL A 76 0.07 1.65 8.08
CA VAL A 76 -0.24 1.86 6.65
C VAL A 76 -1.23 3.01 6.47
N LEU A 77 -2.29 3.09 7.29
CA LEU A 77 -3.25 4.20 7.23
C LEU A 77 -2.57 5.54 7.56
N ASP A 78 -1.72 5.57 8.57
CA ASP A 78 -0.94 6.77 8.91
C ASP A 78 -0.04 7.22 7.75
N ARG A 79 0.58 6.28 7.04
CA ARG A 79 1.36 6.58 5.82
C ARG A 79 0.50 7.13 4.69
N LEU A 80 -0.71 6.62 4.48
CA LEU A 80 -1.65 7.18 3.49
C LEU A 80 -2.00 8.63 3.82
N ILE A 81 -2.25 8.93 5.09
CA ILE A 81 -2.50 10.31 5.54
C ILE A 81 -1.29 11.20 5.25
N ASP A 82 -0.08 10.75 5.58
CA ASP A 82 1.16 11.47 5.31
C ASP A 82 1.40 11.67 3.81
N GLN A 83 1.12 10.66 2.99
CA GLN A 83 1.20 10.76 1.53
C GLN A 83 0.25 11.83 0.97
N GLU A 84 -0.98 11.92 1.49
CA GLU A 84 -1.91 12.97 1.08
C GLU A 84 -1.41 14.37 1.46
N LEU A 85 -0.83 14.54 2.65
CA LEU A 85 -0.23 15.80 3.08
C LEU A 85 0.95 16.21 2.17
N LEU A 86 1.83 15.27 1.86
CA LEU A 86 2.98 15.49 0.97
C LEU A 86 2.52 15.75 -0.47
N ALA A 87 1.50 15.05 -0.96
CA ALA A 87 0.95 15.24 -2.31
C ALA A 87 0.41 16.67 -2.53
N GLU A 88 -0.08 17.33 -1.47
CA GLU A 88 -0.45 18.75 -1.54
C GLU A 88 0.79 19.63 -1.80
N GLN A 89 1.93 19.31 -1.19
CA GLN A 89 3.18 20.05 -1.36
C GLN A 89 3.77 19.85 -2.76
N MET A 90 3.57 18.68 -3.38
CA MET A 90 4.03 18.40 -4.74
C MET A 90 3.48 19.35 -5.79
N LYS A 91 2.26 19.86 -5.60
CA LYS A 91 1.59 20.76 -6.56
C LYS A 91 2.34 22.05 -6.81
N SER A 92 3.13 22.53 -5.85
CA SER A 92 3.89 23.76 -5.91
C SER A 92 5.40 23.56 -5.97
N ALA A 93 5.87 22.33 -5.82
CA ALA A 93 7.29 22.01 -5.80
C ALA A 93 7.85 21.74 -7.20
N SER A 94 9.12 22.10 -7.40
CA SER A 94 9.86 21.73 -8.60
C SER A 94 10.93 20.69 -8.23
N PHE A 95 10.78 19.48 -8.77
CA PHE A 95 11.75 18.40 -8.61
C PHE A 95 11.71 17.48 -9.83
N LYS A 96 12.70 16.60 -9.97
CA LYS A 96 12.75 15.63 -11.07
C LYS A 96 11.83 14.45 -10.75
N HIS A 97 10.79 14.27 -11.55
CA HIS A 97 9.88 13.12 -11.42
C HIS A 97 10.59 11.78 -11.70
N ALA A 98 10.06 10.72 -11.12
CA ALA A 98 10.48 9.36 -11.40
C ALA A 98 10.17 9.00 -12.86
N SER A 99 10.99 8.14 -13.45
CA SER A 99 10.74 7.58 -14.78
C SER A 99 10.20 6.16 -14.65
N GLU A 100 9.62 5.66 -15.75
CA GLU A 100 9.23 4.24 -15.85
C GLU A 100 10.41 3.29 -15.57
N GLU A 101 11.64 3.69 -15.95
CA GLU A 101 12.86 2.92 -15.70
C GLU A 101 13.21 2.87 -14.21
N ASP A 102 13.05 3.98 -13.49
CA ASP A 102 13.23 4.04 -12.03
C ASP A 102 12.23 3.09 -11.34
N ALA A 103 10.96 3.15 -11.71
CA ALA A 103 9.94 2.26 -11.15
C ALA A 103 10.19 0.78 -11.50
N ALA A 104 10.59 0.50 -12.73
CA ALA A 104 10.92 -0.88 -13.14
C ALA A 104 12.11 -1.45 -12.34
N ALA A 105 13.10 -0.62 -12.02
CA ALA A 105 14.24 -1.02 -11.19
C ALA A 105 13.78 -1.39 -9.76
N GLU A 106 12.94 -0.57 -9.12
CA GLU A 106 12.40 -0.87 -7.79
C GLU A 106 11.50 -2.11 -7.78
N ILE A 107 10.67 -2.29 -8.80
CA ILE A 107 9.84 -3.48 -8.95
C ILE A 107 10.73 -4.73 -9.12
N ALA A 108 11.84 -4.63 -9.85
CA ALA A 108 12.79 -5.74 -10.00
C ALA A 108 13.46 -6.12 -8.67
N GLU A 109 13.77 -5.14 -7.80
CA GLU A 109 14.27 -5.41 -6.45
C GLU A 109 13.18 -6.08 -5.58
N ALA A 110 11.95 -5.52 -5.57
CA ALA A 110 10.84 -6.11 -4.84
C ALA A 110 10.56 -7.56 -5.26
N ARG A 111 10.67 -7.86 -6.56
CA ARG A 111 10.49 -9.20 -7.09
C ARG A 111 11.50 -10.23 -6.54
N LYS A 112 12.71 -9.82 -6.17
CA LYS A 112 13.69 -10.70 -5.54
C LYS A 112 13.26 -11.21 -4.17
N LEU A 113 12.34 -10.50 -3.51
CA LEU A 113 11.75 -10.90 -2.23
C LEU A 113 10.70 -12.02 -2.39
N HIS A 114 10.34 -12.36 -3.64
CA HIS A 114 9.34 -13.36 -3.99
C HIS A 114 9.95 -14.51 -4.82
N PRO A 115 10.80 -15.37 -4.25
CA PRO A 115 11.42 -16.46 -4.98
C PRO A 115 10.40 -17.43 -5.58
N GLU A 116 9.20 -17.54 -4.99
CA GLU A 116 8.08 -18.33 -5.50
C GLU A 116 7.47 -17.75 -6.79
N ALA A 117 7.75 -16.50 -7.10
CA ALA A 117 7.24 -15.77 -8.28
C ALA A 117 8.37 -15.40 -9.27
N ALA A 118 9.39 -16.26 -9.39
CA ALA A 118 10.56 -16.00 -10.23
C ALA A 118 10.23 -15.93 -11.74
N THR A 119 9.25 -16.72 -12.23
CA THR A 119 8.83 -16.65 -13.64
C THR A 119 7.84 -15.52 -13.89
N ALA A 120 7.68 -15.11 -15.16
CA ALA A 120 6.73 -14.07 -15.52
C ALA A 120 5.29 -14.46 -15.18
N GLU A 121 4.91 -15.70 -15.46
CA GLU A 121 3.56 -16.22 -15.18
C GLU A 121 3.29 -16.30 -13.67
N ALA A 122 4.27 -16.72 -12.88
CA ALA A 122 4.16 -16.79 -11.42
C ALA A 122 4.04 -15.39 -10.81
N TRP A 123 4.78 -14.41 -11.35
CA TRP A 123 4.69 -13.01 -10.96
C TRP A 123 3.29 -12.44 -11.25
N GLN A 124 2.76 -12.66 -12.46
CA GLN A 124 1.40 -12.25 -12.80
C GLN A 124 0.35 -12.92 -11.88
N GLY A 125 0.54 -14.19 -11.57
CA GLY A 125 -0.30 -14.91 -10.60
C GLY A 125 -0.21 -14.32 -9.19
N LEU A 126 0.96 -13.83 -8.77
CA LEU A 126 1.14 -13.13 -7.50
C LEU A 126 0.40 -11.79 -7.49
N LEU A 127 0.59 -10.96 -8.52
CA LEU A 127 -0.11 -9.68 -8.66
C LEU A 127 -1.62 -9.87 -8.65
N ALA A 128 -2.14 -10.84 -9.40
CA ALA A 128 -3.56 -11.14 -9.47
C ALA A 128 -4.17 -11.52 -8.10
N ARG A 129 -3.40 -12.21 -7.23
CA ARG A 129 -3.84 -12.53 -5.85
C ARG A 129 -4.06 -11.29 -4.99
N TYR A 130 -3.31 -10.22 -5.25
CA TYR A 130 -3.47 -8.92 -4.58
C TYR A 130 -4.41 -7.97 -5.32
N GLY A 131 -4.98 -8.39 -6.48
CA GLY A 131 -5.81 -7.53 -7.31
C GLY A 131 -5.03 -6.40 -8.01
N ILE A 132 -3.70 -6.53 -8.10
CA ILE A 132 -2.80 -5.52 -8.66
C ILE A 132 -2.50 -5.86 -10.12
N THR A 133 -2.46 -4.86 -11.00
CA THR A 133 -1.96 -4.98 -12.37
C THR A 133 -0.55 -4.42 -12.47
N ASP A 134 0.25 -4.83 -13.48
CA ASP A 134 1.60 -4.27 -13.70
C ASP A 134 1.56 -2.74 -13.82
N LYS A 135 0.58 -2.21 -14.54
CA LYS A 135 0.44 -0.76 -14.70
C LYS A 135 0.11 -0.06 -13.38
N ALA A 136 -0.77 -0.63 -12.57
CA ALA A 136 -1.11 -0.07 -11.26
C ALA A 136 0.10 -0.11 -10.32
N LEU A 137 0.87 -1.20 -10.34
CA LEU A 137 2.11 -1.31 -9.56
C LEU A 137 3.14 -0.28 -10.01
N ALA A 138 3.38 -0.13 -11.32
CA ALA A 138 4.32 0.86 -11.86
C ALA A 138 3.93 2.28 -11.43
N ASN A 139 2.67 2.67 -11.62
CA ASN A 139 2.17 3.98 -11.21
C ASN A 139 2.32 4.21 -9.69
N HIS A 140 2.04 3.18 -8.87
CA HIS A 140 2.20 3.29 -7.42
C HIS A 140 3.66 3.51 -7.02
N VAL A 141 4.58 2.76 -7.61
CA VAL A 141 6.02 2.89 -7.35
C VAL A 141 6.55 4.25 -7.84
N GLU A 142 6.14 4.73 -9.03
CA GLU A 142 6.47 6.06 -9.51
C GLU A 142 6.02 7.15 -8.53
N GLN A 143 4.79 7.09 -8.03
CA GLN A 143 4.27 8.03 -7.06
C GLN A 143 5.06 7.99 -5.74
N GLN A 144 5.45 6.82 -5.25
CA GLN A 144 6.28 6.69 -4.06
C GLN A 144 7.67 7.30 -4.28
N LEU A 145 8.30 7.04 -5.43
CA LEU A 145 9.58 7.63 -5.79
C LEU A 145 9.49 9.15 -5.90
N ASP A 146 8.41 9.68 -6.45
CA ASP A 146 8.16 11.12 -6.53
C ASP A 146 8.05 11.76 -5.15
N LEU A 147 7.34 11.14 -4.21
CA LEU A 147 7.27 11.60 -2.84
C LEU A 147 8.66 11.61 -2.17
N MET A 148 9.46 10.57 -2.37
CA MET A 148 10.82 10.50 -1.85
C MET A 148 11.71 11.61 -2.45
N ARG A 149 11.60 11.87 -3.75
CA ARG A 149 12.33 12.93 -4.45
C ARG A 149 11.90 14.33 -4.00
N LEU A 150 10.60 14.52 -3.75
CA LEU A 150 10.10 15.76 -3.15
C LEU A 150 10.75 16.03 -1.79
N VAL A 151 10.72 15.02 -0.91
CA VAL A 151 11.31 15.10 0.44
C VAL A 151 12.79 15.43 0.35
N ASP A 152 13.52 14.71 -0.50
CA ASP A 152 14.95 14.95 -0.70
C ASP A 152 15.23 16.36 -1.24
N ALA A 153 14.52 16.79 -2.28
CA ALA A 153 14.67 18.11 -2.85
C ALA A 153 14.34 19.25 -1.88
N HIS A 154 13.39 19.02 -0.98
CA HIS A 154 12.94 20.00 0.00
C HIS A 154 13.87 20.10 1.22
N LEU A 155 14.34 18.96 1.74
CA LEU A 155 15.03 18.90 3.02
C LEU A 155 16.56 18.81 2.90
N ARG A 156 17.09 18.09 1.89
CA ARG A 156 18.54 17.89 1.72
C ARG A 156 19.35 19.20 1.65
N PRO A 157 18.89 20.28 0.99
CA PRO A 157 19.63 21.54 0.94
C PRO A 157 19.87 22.19 2.30
N ALA A 158 19.02 21.90 3.29
CA ALA A 158 19.16 22.43 4.65
C ALA A 158 20.12 21.64 5.53
N VAL A 159 20.56 20.43 5.06
CA VAL A 159 21.42 19.54 5.84
C VAL A 159 22.89 19.91 5.65
N GLN A 160 23.59 20.14 6.75
CA GLN A 160 25.03 20.35 6.78
C GLN A 160 25.67 19.36 7.74
N ILE A 161 26.61 18.57 7.24
CA ILE A 161 27.37 17.58 8.03
C ILE A 161 28.80 18.06 8.16
N ASP A 162 29.23 18.35 9.38
CA ASP A 162 30.59 18.79 9.69
C ASP A 162 31.58 17.62 9.80
N SER A 163 32.87 17.91 9.73
CA SER A 163 33.93 16.89 9.78
C SER A 163 33.98 16.16 11.15
N LYS A 164 33.60 16.85 12.24
CA LYS A 164 33.60 16.26 13.58
C LYS A 164 32.53 15.17 13.70
N SER A 165 31.36 15.40 13.10
CA SER A 165 30.28 14.41 13.03
C SER A 165 30.72 13.16 12.24
N ILE A 166 31.44 13.35 11.13
CA ILE A 166 31.98 12.25 10.32
C ILE A 166 33.01 11.46 11.12
N GLU A 167 33.95 12.13 11.81
CA GLU A 167 34.97 11.49 12.64
C GLU A 167 34.34 10.74 13.82
N ALA A 168 33.34 11.32 14.48
CA ALA A 168 32.62 10.68 15.57
C ALA A 168 31.90 9.41 15.09
N TYR A 169 31.15 9.49 13.99
CA TYR A 169 30.47 8.32 13.43
C TYR A 169 31.46 7.21 13.04
N TYR A 170 32.57 7.57 12.39
CA TYR A 170 33.62 6.62 12.03
C TYR A 170 34.17 5.88 13.25
N ARG A 171 34.55 6.61 14.30
CA ARG A 171 35.12 6.04 15.52
C ARG A 171 34.11 5.21 16.32
N ASP A 172 32.88 5.73 16.46
CA ASP A 172 31.94 5.24 17.47
C ASP A 172 30.95 4.21 16.90
N LYS A 173 30.73 4.22 15.56
CA LYS A 173 29.81 3.27 14.90
C LYS A 173 30.52 2.44 13.82
N PHE A 174 31.20 3.06 12.88
CA PHE A 174 31.73 2.40 11.68
C PHE A 174 32.85 1.39 12.03
N VAL A 175 33.86 1.79 12.74
CA VAL A 175 34.99 0.91 13.13
C VAL A 175 34.54 -0.26 13.98
N PRO A 176 33.67 -0.11 15.01
CA PRO A 176 33.15 -1.23 15.75
C PRO A 176 32.39 -2.24 14.89
N GLN A 177 31.57 -1.79 13.93
CA GLN A 177 30.86 -2.66 12.99
C GLN A 177 31.80 -3.45 12.09
N LEU A 178 32.84 -2.80 11.54
CA LEU A 178 33.88 -3.46 10.75
C LEU A 178 34.57 -4.59 11.54
N ARG A 179 34.93 -4.32 12.78
CA ARG A 179 35.56 -5.34 13.63
C ARG A 179 34.64 -6.53 13.94
N GLN A 180 33.36 -6.26 14.13
CA GLN A 180 32.36 -7.33 14.36
C GLN A 180 32.14 -8.20 13.11
N SER A 181 32.24 -7.61 11.91
CA SER A 181 32.13 -8.34 10.64
C SER A 181 33.41 -9.06 10.22
N GLY A 182 34.49 -8.96 10.99
CA GLY A 182 35.80 -9.53 10.65
C GLY A 182 36.50 -8.84 9.50
N SER A 183 36.05 -7.67 9.10
CA SER A 183 36.64 -6.86 8.03
C SER A 183 37.87 -6.10 8.56
N GLY A 184 38.86 -5.90 7.69
CA GLY A 184 40.05 -5.12 8.06
C GLY A 184 39.75 -3.63 8.28
N ASP A 185 40.72 -2.92 8.90
CA ASP A 185 40.62 -1.48 9.09
C ASP A 185 40.59 -0.74 7.76
N VAL A 186 39.57 0.10 7.55
CA VAL A 186 39.41 0.96 6.38
C VAL A 186 39.68 2.40 6.81
N PRO A 187 40.61 3.13 6.17
CA PRO A 187 40.91 4.51 6.55
C PRO A 187 39.70 5.43 6.42
N LEU A 188 39.56 6.41 7.34
CA LEU A 188 38.49 7.40 7.30
C LEU A 188 38.41 8.13 5.96
N ALA A 189 39.56 8.42 5.33
CA ALA A 189 39.61 9.12 4.05
C ALA A 189 38.81 8.40 2.94
N ASP A 190 38.83 7.05 2.94
CA ASP A 190 38.21 6.23 1.91
C ASP A 190 36.70 6.13 2.10
N VAL A 191 36.19 6.32 3.33
CA VAL A 191 34.76 6.14 3.68
C VAL A 191 34.08 7.44 4.12
N SER A 192 34.79 8.55 4.18
CA SER A 192 34.28 9.85 4.66
C SER A 192 33.07 10.33 3.84
N GLY A 193 33.09 10.09 2.51
CA GLY A 193 31.97 10.40 1.61
C GLY A 193 30.74 9.56 1.90
N GLN A 194 30.93 8.28 2.14
CA GLN A 194 29.83 7.35 2.50
C GLN A 194 29.22 7.68 3.86
N ILE A 195 30.09 7.96 4.86
CA ILE A 195 29.63 8.36 6.20
C ILE A 195 28.85 9.68 6.14
N ARG A 196 29.33 10.65 5.34
CA ARG A 196 28.60 11.91 5.12
C ARG A 196 27.21 11.65 4.54
N GLU A 197 27.09 10.77 3.56
CA GLU A 197 25.78 10.43 2.96
C GLU A 197 24.86 9.76 3.97
N ILE A 198 25.36 8.82 4.78
CA ILE A 198 24.60 8.19 5.85
C ILE A 198 24.07 9.24 6.83
N LEU A 199 24.93 10.12 7.32
CA LEU A 199 24.55 11.19 8.25
C LEU A 199 23.57 12.19 7.62
N THR A 200 23.74 12.48 6.32
CA THR A 200 22.79 13.32 5.57
C THR A 200 21.42 12.66 5.54
N GLN A 201 21.35 11.36 5.24
CA GLN A 201 20.09 10.61 5.18
C GLN A 201 19.43 10.50 6.55
N GLU A 202 20.19 10.24 7.61
CA GLU A 202 19.70 10.26 8.99
C GLU A 202 19.06 11.63 9.31
N LYS A 203 19.75 12.72 8.92
CA LYS A 203 19.26 14.07 9.19
C LYS A 203 18.03 14.45 8.35
N VAL A 204 17.98 14.05 7.09
CA VAL A 204 16.78 14.20 6.24
C VAL A 204 15.60 13.47 6.88
N SER A 205 15.80 12.26 7.40
CA SER A 205 14.74 11.48 8.07
C SER A 205 14.22 12.19 9.34
N GLU A 206 15.10 12.76 10.16
CA GLU A 206 14.71 13.59 11.32
C GLU A 206 13.89 14.82 10.91
N LEU A 207 14.37 15.55 9.89
CA LEU A 207 13.70 16.74 9.38
C LEU A 207 12.33 16.38 8.77
N MET A 208 12.24 15.25 8.07
CA MET A 208 10.98 14.76 7.53
C MET A 208 9.95 14.49 8.63
N ALA A 209 10.34 13.81 9.71
CA ALA A 209 9.44 13.57 10.85
C ALA A 209 8.90 14.87 11.43
N SER A 210 9.76 15.89 11.60
CA SER A 210 9.37 17.20 12.09
C SER A 210 8.46 17.95 11.09
N TRP A 211 8.75 17.85 9.81
CA TRP A 211 7.95 18.47 8.76
C TRP A 211 6.57 17.84 8.67
N LEU A 212 6.46 16.51 8.67
CA LEU A 212 5.17 15.80 8.71
C LEU A 212 4.36 16.17 9.96
N GLN A 213 5.01 16.28 11.12
CA GLN A 213 4.33 16.74 12.33
C GLN A 213 3.76 18.16 12.17
N SER A 214 4.50 19.07 11.53
CA SER A 214 4.02 20.42 11.23
C SER A 214 2.86 20.40 10.25
N LEU A 215 2.97 19.63 9.15
CA LEU A 215 1.90 19.48 8.17
C LEU A 215 0.62 18.91 8.81
N ARG A 216 0.74 17.90 9.68
CA ARG A 216 -0.40 17.34 10.43
C ARG A 216 -1.04 18.38 11.36
N ALA A 217 -0.24 19.21 12.05
CA ALA A 217 -0.72 20.23 12.97
C ALA A 217 -1.47 21.38 12.24
N GLU A 218 -1.05 21.71 11.01
CA GLU A 218 -1.65 22.75 10.17
C GLU A 218 -2.85 22.24 9.36
N SER A 219 -3.05 20.92 9.30
CA SER A 219 -4.06 20.26 8.47
C SER A 219 -5.25 19.76 9.29
N LYS A 220 -6.42 19.70 8.65
CA LYS A 220 -7.60 19.09 9.23
C LYS A 220 -7.60 17.59 8.91
N VAL A 221 -7.04 16.79 9.80
CA VAL A 221 -7.12 15.33 9.74
C VAL A 221 -8.25 14.86 10.66
N THR A 222 -9.17 14.05 10.12
CA THR A 222 -10.28 13.47 10.88
C THR A 222 -10.31 11.97 10.65
N LEU A 223 -10.27 11.21 11.73
CA LEU A 223 -10.52 9.77 11.74
C LEU A 223 -11.95 9.59 12.23
N PRO A 224 -12.87 9.01 11.42
CA PRO A 224 -14.18 8.64 11.91
C PRO A 224 -14.02 7.73 13.12
N SER A 225 -14.73 8.00 14.22
CA SER A 225 -14.81 7.05 15.32
C SER A 225 -15.33 5.74 14.74
N ILE A 226 -14.58 4.66 14.91
CA ILE A 226 -15.03 3.30 14.62
C ILE A 226 -16.15 3.02 15.63
N SER A 227 -17.36 3.53 15.36
CA SER A 227 -18.53 3.04 16.05
C SER A 227 -18.71 1.61 15.55
N GLU A 228 -18.60 0.69 16.48
CA GLU A 228 -18.93 -0.73 16.32
C GLU A 228 -20.11 -0.88 15.38
N SER A 229 -20.01 -1.85 14.47
CA SER A 229 -21.08 -2.26 13.57
C SER A 229 -22.42 -2.25 14.30
N PRO A 230 -23.50 -1.77 13.65
CA PRO A 230 -24.82 -2.05 14.14
C PRO A 230 -25.09 -3.53 13.92
N ASP A 231 -24.56 -4.36 14.82
CA ASP A 231 -24.98 -5.74 14.94
C ASP A 231 -26.26 -5.78 15.77
N GLN A 232 -27.30 -6.31 15.11
CA GLN A 232 -28.40 -7.04 15.72
C GLN A 232 -29.56 -6.27 16.36
N GLY A 233 -30.53 -6.09 15.52
CA GLY A 233 -31.90 -6.00 15.93
C GLY A 233 -32.80 -7.10 15.31
N VAL A 234 -32.42 -8.36 15.41
CA VAL A 234 -33.44 -9.43 15.26
C VAL A 234 -34.13 -9.57 16.59
N GLN A 235 -35.12 -8.73 16.84
CA GLN A 235 -36.12 -8.98 17.84
C GLN A 235 -37.11 -9.98 17.27
N THR A 236 -37.01 -11.19 17.77
CA THR A 236 -38.12 -12.20 17.75
C THR A 236 -39.35 -11.64 18.41
N ARG A 237 -40.42 -11.60 17.63
CA ARG A 237 -41.81 -11.69 18.10
C ARG A 237 -42.58 -12.65 17.22
#